data_fe41d3f9e29e9614f0a2411f64798db8
#
_entry.id   fe41d3f9e29e9614f0a2411f64798db8
#
_cell.length_a   1.000
_cell.length_b   1.000
_cell.length_c   1.000
_cell.angle_alpha   90.00
_cell.angle_beta   90.00
_cell.angle_gamma   90.00
#
_symmetry.space_group_name_H-M   'P 1'
#
loop_
_entity.id
_entity.type
_entity.pdbx_description
1 polymer ?
#
loop_
_entity_poly.entity_id
_entity_poly.type
_entity_poly.pdbx_seq_one_letter_code
_entity_poly.pdbx_strand_id
1 'polypeptide(L)'
;MEKAETYAIGRPHIAHALLEKGFVNSYFEAFNKYIGNGCPAYEKKVHLSPQSAFKIISDAGGLSFIAHPGNMPEDILKELIEAGVDGIEVYHPSHSPQHIKFYKGIVNEYFLLESGGSDFHGGKRDDEKNLGKYYSSLAVVEAMRNRLLKNTA
;
A
#
# COMPACT_ATOMS: atom_id res chain seq x y z
N MET A 1 22.45 16.75 -9.32
CA MET A 1 21.46 15.91 -8.61
C MET A 1 20.93 16.75 -7.45
N GLU A 2 19.81 17.38 -7.65
CA GLU A 2 19.09 18.03 -6.56
C GLU A 2 18.57 16.97 -5.61
N LYS A 3 18.78 17.22 -4.36
CA LYS A 3 18.61 16.39 -3.20
C LYS A 3 17.21 15.77 -3.16
N ALA A 4 17.13 14.46 -3.11
CA ALA A 4 16.01 13.83 -2.44
C ALA A 4 16.04 14.34 -0.99
N GLU A 5 15.10 15.17 -0.61
CA GLU A 5 14.94 15.64 0.78
C GLU A 5 14.53 14.51 1.74
N THR A 6 14.59 13.28 1.29
CA THR A 6 14.25 12.08 2.06
C THR A 6 15.46 11.18 2.20
N TYR A 7 15.72 10.72 3.43
CA TYR A 7 16.81 9.79 3.76
C TYR A 7 16.67 8.39 3.12
N ALA A 8 15.55 8.07 2.48
CA ALA A 8 15.31 6.79 1.85
C ALA A 8 15.21 6.93 0.32
N ILE A 9 16.29 6.64 -0.39
CA ILE A 9 16.31 6.57 -1.85
C ILE A 9 15.71 5.22 -2.28
N GLY A 10 14.58 5.27 -2.99
CA GLY A 10 13.91 4.10 -3.55
C GLY A 10 13.98 4.04 -5.07
N ARG A 11 13.53 2.92 -5.64
CA ARG A 11 13.45 2.71 -7.09
C ARG A 11 12.76 3.84 -7.87
N PRO A 12 11.70 4.52 -7.37
CA PRO A 12 11.13 5.69 -8.04
C PRO A 12 12.13 6.82 -8.31
N HIS A 13 13.02 7.11 -7.36
CA HIS A 13 14.05 8.13 -7.53
C HIS A 13 15.07 7.75 -8.60
N ILE A 14 15.43 6.45 -8.66
CA ILE A 14 16.33 5.90 -9.70
C ILE A 14 15.67 6.00 -11.07
N ALA A 15 14.37 5.64 -11.18
CA ALA A 15 13.61 5.76 -12.42
C ALA A 15 13.58 7.19 -12.96
N HIS A 16 13.34 8.17 -12.10
CA HIS A 16 13.37 9.58 -12.46
C HIS A 16 14.78 10.01 -12.93
N ALA A 17 15.84 9.63 -12.21
CA ALA A 17 17.19 9.95 -12.60
C ALA A 17 17.58 9.34 -13.96
N LEU A 18 17.17 8.11 -14.26
CA LEU A 18 17.38 7.48 -15.56
C LEU A 18 16.64 8.21 -16.69
N LEU A 19 15.41 8.66 -16.42
CA LEU A 19 14.61 9.44 -17.37
C LEU A 19 15.24 10.83 -17.63
N GLU A 20 15.59 11.56 -16.58
CA GLU A 20 16.24 12.88 -16.68
C GLU A 20 17.58 12.84 -17.46
N LYS A 21 18.33 11.74 -17.32
CA LYS A 21 19.60 11.53 -18.03
C LYS A 21 19.44 10.95 -19.43
N GLY A 22 18.20 10.69 -19.87
CA GLY A 22 17.93 10.16 -21.21
C GLY A 22 18.33 8.68 -21.43
N PHE A 23 18.58 7.93 -20.35
CA PHE A 23 18.84 6.48 -20.46
C PHE A 23 17.59 5.66 -20.75
N VAL A 24 16.42 6.22 -20.48
CA VAL A 24 15.09 5.68 -20.79
C VAL A 24 14.17 6.78 -21.29
N ASN A 25 13.15 6.39 -22.09
CA ASN A 25 12.18 7.34 -22.65
C ASN A 25 10.93 7.50 -21.79
N SER A 26 10.75 6.66 -20.77
CA SER A 26 9.64 6.77 -19.82
C SER A 26 10.02 6.22 -18.46
N TYR A 27 9.27 6.66 -17.44
CA TYR A 27 9.36 6.16 -16.08
C TYR A 27 9.18 4.62 -16.01
N PHE A 28 8.19 4.10 -16.72
CA PHE A 28 7.92 2.67 -16.74
C PHE A 28 8.99 1.86 -17.49
N GLU A 29 9.64 2.44 -18.49
CA GLU A 29 10.73 1.80 -19.19
C GLU A 29 11.92 1.52 -18.25
N ALA A 30 12.19 2.41 -17.29
CA ALA A 30 13.22 2.18 -16.28
C ALA A 30 12.93 0.90 -15.46
N PHE A 31 11.68 0.68 -15.06
CA PHE A 31 11.30 -0.55 -14.35
C PHE A 31 11.36 -1.77 -15.25
N ASN A 32 10.85 -1.69 -16.47
CA ASN A 32 10.79 -2.84 -17.38
C ASN A 32 12.17 -3.33 -17.83
N LYS A 33 13.13 -2.40 -17.98
CA LYS A 33 14.46 -2.75 -18.52
C LYS A 33 15.55 -2.93 -17.46
N TYR A 34 15.47 -2.18 -16.34
CA TYR A 34 16.61 -2.08 -15.44
C TYR A 34 16.32 -2.43 -13.99
N ILE A 35 15.32 -1.82 -13.36
CA ILE A 35 15.12 -1.82 -11.90
C ILE A 35 13.88 -2.58 -11.41
N GLY A 36 13.10 -3.16 -12.32
CA GLY A 36 11.97 -4.03 -11.97
C GLY A 36 12.41 -5.40 -11.48
N ASN A 37 11.48 -6.15 -10.91
CA ASN A 37 11.76 -7.47 -10.38
C ASN A 37 12.31 -8.39 -11.50
N GLY A 38 13.48 -9.00 -11.24
CA GLY A 38 14.15 -9.86 -12.21
C GLY A 38 14.97 -9.12 -13.29
N CYS A 39 14.98 -7.78 -13.29
CA CYS A 39 15.81 -6.99 -14.20
C CYS A 39 17.28 -6.90 -13.74
N PRO A 40 18.22 -6.52 -14.65
CA PRO A 40 19.68 -6.57 -14.37
C PRO A 40 20.15 -5.74 -13.17
N ALA A 41 19.48 -4.63 -12.87
CA ALA A 41 19.80 -3.76 -11.73
C ALA A 41 18.81 -3.90 -10.56
N TYR A 42 18.10 -5.04 -10.51
CA TYR A 42 17.21 -5.35 -9.40
C TYR A 42 18.03 -5.84 -8.19
N GLU A 43 17.95 -5.07 -7.11
CA GLU A 43 18.51 -5.48 -5.83
C GLU A 43 17.41 -6.13 -4.97
N LYS A 44 17.63 -7.38 -4.56
CA LYS A 44 16.67 -8.10 -3.71
C LYS A 44 16.69 -7.50 -2.31
N LYS A 45 15.57 -6.90 -1.92
CA LYS A 45 15.41 -6.39 -0.55
C LYS A 45 15.38 -7.55 0.46
N VAL A 46 15.97 -7.31 1.62
CA VAL A 46 15.69 -8.16 2.80
C VAL A 46 14.22 -7.91 3.16
N HIS A 47 13.40 -8.94 3.01
CA HIS A 47 11.98 -8.85 3.33
C HIS A 47 11.76 -9.18 4.80
N LEU A 48 11.13 -8.26 5.52
CA LEU A 48 10.47 -8.60 6.77
C LEU A 48 9.28 -9.52 6.45
N SER A 49 9.08 -10.55 7.27
CA SER A 49 7.84 -11.32 7.16
C SER A 49 6.64 -10.44 7.50
N PRO A 50 5.44 -10.71 6.98
CA PRO A 50 4.23 -9.99 7.35
C PRO A 50 4.02 -9.93 8.86
N GLN A 51 4.23 -11.04 9.56
CA GLN A 51 4.12 -11.15 11.03
C GLN A 51 5.07 -10.17 11.73
N SER A 52 6.33 -10.10 11.29
CA SER A 52 7.32 -9.17 11.86
C SER A 52 6.94 -7.72 11.60
N ALA A 53 6.42 -7.41 10.39
CA ALA A 53 5.96 -6.07 10.05
C ALA A 53 4.75 -5.65 10.91
N PHE A 54 3.75 -6.53 11.06
CA PHE A 54 2.57 -6.27 11.88
C PHE A 54 2.94 -6.08 13.35
N LYS A 55 3.87 -6.92 13.85
CA LYS A 55 4.38 -6.76 15.22
C LYS A 55 5.04 -5.40 15.45
N ILE A 56 5.92 -4.96 14.55
CA ILE A 56 6.60 -3.65 14.67
C ILE A 56 5.57 -2.51 14.67
N ILE A 57 4.56 -2.57 13.80
CA ILE A 57 3.49 -1.57 13.73
C ILE A 57 2.69 -1.55 15.04
N SER A 58 2.31 -2.72 15.54
CA SER A 58 1.56 -2.87 16.79
C SER A 58 2.37 -2.40 17.99
N ASP A 59 3.66 -2.77 18.09
CA ASP A 59 4.57 -2.34 19.17
C ASP A 59 4.76 -0.80 19.18
N ALA A 60 4.66 -0.17 18.00
CA ALA A 60 4.67 1.28 17.86
C ALA A 60 3.31 1.95 18.14
N GLY A 61 2.29 1.20 18.53
CA GLY A 61 0.93 1.70 18.78
C GLY A 61 0.13 2.00 17.53
N GLY A 62 0.49 1.42 16.38
CA GLY A 62 -0.19 1.58 15.09
C GLY A 62 -1.17 0.46 14.78
N LEU A 63 -1.88 0.62 13.67
CA LEU A 63 -2.74 -0.40 13.05
C LEU A 63 -2.18 -0.75 11.67
N SER A 64 -2.14 -2.04 11.37
CA SER A 64 -1.64 -2.56 10.09
C SER A 64 -2.78 -2.73 9.09
N PHE A 65 -2.56 -2.34 7.82
CA PHE A 65 -3.53 -2.51 6.75
C PHE A 65 -2.88 -3.12 5.51
N ILE A 66 -3.61 -4.02 4.84
CA ILE A 66 -3.26 -4.48 3.49
C ILE A 66 -3.65 -3.36 2.52
N ALA A 67 -2.65 -2.72 1.91
CA ALA A 67 -2.84 -1.65 0.94
C ALA A 67 -3.24 -2.21 -0.44
N HIS A 68 -4.25 -1.63 -1.08
CA HIS A 68 -4.72 -1.88 -2.46
C HIS A 68 -4.56 -3.33 -2.94
N PRO A 69 -5.15 -4.34 -2.25
CA PRO A 69 -4.91 -5.76 -2.54
C PRO A 69 -5.31 -6.21 -3.95
N GLY A 70 -6.21 -5.51 -4.64
CA GLY A 70 -6.58 -5.81 -6.03
C GLY A 70 -7.01 -7.27 -6.22
N ASN A 71 -6.29 -8.00 -7.07
CA ASN A 71 -6.48 -9.43 -7.33
C ASN A 71 -5.57 -10.31 -6.46
N MET A 72 -5.36 -9.96 -5.19
CA MET A 72 -4.57 -10.79 -4.28
C MET A 72 -5.16 -12.22 -4.20
N PRO A 73 -4.34 -13.27 -4.30
CA PRO A 73 -4.79 -14.65 -4.11
C PRO A 73 -5.40 -14.84 -2.72
N GLU A 74 -6.47 -15.63 -2.62
CA GLU A 74 -7.20 -15.84 -1.36
C GLU A 74 -6.37 -16.53 -0.29
N ASP A 75 -5.47 -17.43 -0.68
CA ASP A 75 -4.53 -18.11 0.22
C ASP A 75 -3.58 -17.12 0.88
N ILE A 76 -3.02 -16.18 0.11
CA ILE A 76 -2.17 -15.11 0.62
C ILE A 76 -2.97 -14.16 1.54
N LEU A 77 -4.20 -13.82 1.15
CA LEU A 77 -5.08 -12.99 1.98
C LEU A 77 -5.36 -13.64 3.34
N LYS A 78 -5.67 -14.95 3.34
CA LYS A 78 -5.89 -15.71 4.58
C LYS A 78 -4.63 -15.78 5.44
N GLU A 79 -3.46 -16.03 4.84
CA GLU A 79 -2.18 -16.00 5.56
C GLU A 79 -1.94 -14.67 6.26
N LEU A 80 -2.23 -13.53 5.61
CA LEU A 80 -2.09 -12.20 6.20
C LEU A 80 -3.10 -11.95 7.33
N ILE A 81 -4.34 -12.45 7.18
CA ILE A 81 -5.37 -12.36 8.23
C ILE A 81 -4.96 -13.18 9.46
N GLU A 82 -4.51 -14.42 9.25
CA GLU A 82 -4.01 -15.29 10.31
C GLU A 82 -2.75 -14.73 10.99
N ALA A 83 -1.93 -13.98 10.24
CA ALA A 83 -0.77 -13.26 10.76
C ALA A 83 -1.15 -12.04 11.63
N GLY A 84 -2.42 -11.65 11.70
CA GLY A 84 -2.92 -10.64 12.61
C GLY A 84 -2.96 -9.21 12.04
N VAL A 85 -3.20 -9.06 10.73
CA VAL A 85 -3.45 -7.74 10.14
C VAL A 85 -4.71 -7.11 10.73
N ASP A 86 -4.69 -5.79 10.99
CA ASP A 86 -5.84 -5.09 11.57
C ASP A 86 -6.93 -4.75 10.55
N GLY A 87 -6.57 -4.54 9.29
CA GLY A 87 -7.53 -4.09 8.29
C GLY A 87 -7.09 -4.24 6.84
N ILE A 88 -8.02 -3.86 5.95
CA ILE A 88 -7.83 -3.93 4.49
C ILE A 88 -8.26 -2.59 3.88
N GLU A 89 -7.50 -2.10 2.91
CA GLU A 89 -7.92 -0.98 2.07
C GLU A 89 -8.98 -1.47 1.07
N VAL A 90 -10.23 -1.11 1.34
CA VAL A 90 -11.40 -1.52 0.55
C VAL A 90 -11.65 -0.56 -0.61
N TYR A 91 -11.55 0.75 -0.35
CA TYR A 91 -11.84 1.78 -1.34
C TYR A 91 -10.56 2.34 -1.94
N HIS A 92 -10.24 1.93 -3.17
CA HIS A 92 -9.04 2.34 -3.89
C HIS A 92 -9.35 2.55 -5.37
N PRO A 93 -8.67 3.48 -6.10
CA PRO A 93 -8.91 3.74 -7.53
C PRO A 93 -8.80 2.53 -8.45
N SER A 94 -7.97 1.54 -8.09
CA SER A 94 -7.80 0.30 -8.87
C SER A 94 -8.85 -0.77 -8.56
N HIS A 95 -9.70 -0.56 -7.55
CA HIS A 95 -10.71 -1.55 -7.15
C HIS A 95 -11.98 -1.41 -7.96
N SER A 96 -12.39 -2.50 -8.61
CA SER A 96 -13.71 -2.63 -9.22
C SER A 96 -14.82 -2.74 -8.15
N PRO A 97 -16.10 -2.53 -8.51
CA PRO A 97 -17.21 -2.79 -7.58
C PRO A 97 -17.21 -4.21 -7.00
N GLN A 98 -16.73 -5.20 -7.79
CA GLN A 98 -16.59 -6.59 -7.34
C GLN A 98 -15.51 -6.73 -6.26
N HIS A 99 -14.35 -6.07 -6.42
CA HIS A 99 -13.29 -6.04 -5.40
C HIS A 99 -13.80 -5.40 -4.10
N ILE A 100 -14.51 -4.27 -4.19
CA ILE A 100 -15.08 -3.58 -3.03
C ILE A 100 -16.05 -4.51 -2.31
N LYS A 101 -16.96 -5.17 -3.03
CA LYS A 101 -17.92 -6.12 -2.44
C LYS A 101 -17.21 -7.29 -1.76
N PHE A 102 -16.21 -7.86 -2.41
CA PHE A 102 -15.42 -8.98 -1.90
C PHE A 102 -14.69 -8.60 -0.59
N TYR A 103 -13.90 -7.52 -0.61
CA TYR A 103 -13.14 -7.08 0.58
C TYR A 103 -14.04 -6.62 1.73
N LYS A 104 -15.19 -6.02 1.45
CA LYS A 104 -16.20 -5.75 2.49
C LYS A 104 -16.74 -7.03 3.13
N GLY A 105 -16.95 -8.08 2.33
CA GLY A 105 -17.31 -9.41 2.84
C GLY A 105 -16.26 -9.94 3.81
N ILE A 106 -14.99 -9.92 3.41
CA ILE A 106 -13.86 -10.35 4.23
C ILE A 106 -13.72 -9.53 5.52
N VAL A 107 -13.79 -8.20 5.40
CA VAL A 107 -13.74 -7.29 6.56
C VAL A 107 -14.82 -7.65 7.60
N ASN A 108 -16.04 -7.92 7.16
CA ASN A 108 -17.14 -8.30 8.05
C ASN A 108 -16.96 -9.71 8.63
N GLU A 109 -16.53 -10.67 7.81
CA GLU A 109 -16.36 -12.07 8.22
C GLU A 109 -15.28 -12.23 9.30
N TYR A 110 -14.16 -11.51 9.13
CA TYR A 110 -13.00 -11.60 10.03
C TYR A 110 -12.92 -10.46 11.05
N PHE A 111 -13.94 -9.62 11.17
CA PHE A 111 -14.00 -8.47 12.09
C PHE A 111 -12.79 -7.52 11.95
N LEU A 112 -12.33 -7.33 10.72
CA LEU A 112 -11.23 -6.43 10.38
C LEU A 112 -11.73 -4.98 10.30
N LEU A 113 -10.78 -4.05 10.20
CA LEU A 113 -11.05 -2.66 9.87
C LEU A 113 -11.05 -2.48 8.35
N GLU A 114 -11.86 -1.56 7.85
CA GLU A 114 -11.76 -1.11 6.46
C GLU A 114 -11.04 0.23 6.36
N SER A 115 -10.42 0.51 5.22
CA SER A 115 -9.88 1.82 4.89
C SER A 115 -10.13 2.17 3.43
N GLY A 116 -9.77 3.38 3.05
CA GLY A 116 -9.81 3.81 1.66
C GLY A 116 -9.10 5.13 1.46
N GLY A 117 -8.59 5.32 0.24
CA GLY A 117 -7.86 6.51 -0.15
C GLY A 117 -7.71 6.63 -1.66
N SER A 118 -7.27 7.80 -2.10
CA SER A 118 -7.08 8.15 -3.52
C SER A 118 -5.78 7.65 -4.11
N ASP A 119 -4.87 7.13 -3.29
CA ASP A 119 -3.50 6.75 -3.67
C ASP A 119 -2.74 7.90 -4.38
N PHE A 120 -2.97 9.13 -3.92
CA PHE A 120 -2.42 10.33 -4.55
C PHE A 120 -0.92 10.45 -4.37
N HIS A 121 -0.19 10.64 -5.47
CA HIS A 121 1.28 10.71 -5.53
C HIS A 121 1.78 12.08 -6.03
N GLY A 122 1.07 13.17 -5.70
CA GLY A 122 1.47 14.53 -6.07
C GLY A 122 1.18 14.88 -7.53
N GLY A 123 0.21 14.26 -8.19
CA GLY A 123 -0.22 14.56 -9.56
C GLY A 123 0.70 14.02 -10.65
N LYS A 124 1.84 13.40 -10.30
CA LYS A 124 2.82 12.88 -11.27
C LYS A 124 2.37 11.62 -12.03
N ARG A 125 1.24 11.02 -11.61
CA ARG A 125 0.69 9.77 -12.17
C ARG A 125 -0.71 9.94 -12.75
N ASP A 126 -1.14 11.16 -13.08
CA ASP A 126 -2.52 11.47 -13.49
C ASP A 126 -3.55 11.01 -12.44
N ASP A 127 -3.20 11.14 -11.16
CA ASP A 127 -3.94 10.68 -10.00
C ASP A 127 -4.73 11.78 -9.28
N GLU A 128 -4.59 13.05 -9.68
CA GLU A 128 -5.34 14.20 -9.15
C GLU A 128 -6.86 14.01 -9.25
N LYS A 129 -7.31 13.39 -10.34
CA LYS A 129 -8.72 13.08 -10.59
C LYS A 129 -9.35 12.15 -9.53
N ASN A 130 -8.54 11.47 -8.74
CA ASN A 130 -8.99 10.53 -7.70
C ASN A 130 -9.18 11.21 -6.33
N LEU A 131 -8.61 12.41 -6.14
CA LEU A 131 -8.77 13.16 -4.88
C LEU A 131 -10.25 13.41 -4.58
N GLY A 132 -10.64 13.12 -3.33
CA GLY A 132 -12.02 13.29 -2.85
C GLY A 132 -13.03 12.27 -3.36
N LYS A 133 -12.65 11.34 -4.25
CA LYS A 133 -13.53 10.25 -4.72
C LYS A 133 -13.42 8.98 -3.90
N TYR A 134 -12.23 8.72 -3.37
CA TYR A 134 -11.91 7.55 -2.57
C TYR A 134 -11.49 8.03 -1.18
N TYR A 135 -12.21 7.60 -0.15
CA TYR A 135 -12.00 8.07 1.22
C TYR A 135 -12.55 7.08 2.24
N SER A 136 -12.08 7.18 3.46
CA SER A 136 -12.66 6.49 4.61
C SER A 136 -13.73 7.37 5.25
N SER A 137 -14.89 6.79 5.58
CA SER A 137 -15.95 7.52 6.28
C SER A 137 -15.54 7.86 7.73
N LEU A 138 -16.23 8.81 8.34
CA LEU A 138 -16.00 9.15 9.76
C LEU A 138 -16.19 7.93 10.67
N ALA A 139 -17.21 7.11 10.42
CA ALA A 139 -17.45 5.89 11.20
C ALA A 139 -16.27 4.90 11.14
N VAL A 140 -15.61 4.79 9.99
CA VAL A 140 -14.38 3.97 9.81
C VAL A 140 -13.24 4.54 10.67
N VAL A 141 -13.06 5.86 10.66
CA VAL A 141 -12.02 6.51 11.48
C VAL A 141 -12.29 6.32 12.97
N GLU A 142 -13.54 6.39 13.39
CA GLU A 142 -13.95 6.13 14.78
C GLU A 142 -13.70 4.66 15.17
N ALA A 143 -13.98 3.71 14.28
CA ALA A 143 -13.65 2.29 14.49
C ALA A 143 -12.14 2.06 14.68
N MET A 144 -11.30 2.72 13.88
CA MET A 144 -9.85 2.68 14.05
C MET A 144 -9.42 3.24 15.40
N ARG A 145 -9.93 4.40 15.81
CA ARG A 145 -9.65 5.00 17.12
C ARG A 145 -10.05 4.06 18.27
N ASN A 146 -11.23 3.46 18.18
CA ASN A 146 -11.72 2.53 19.21
C ASN A 146 -10.85 1.26 19.28
N ARG A 147 -10.32 0.78 18.15
CA ARG A 147 -9.39 -0.35 18.13
C ARG A 147 -8.06 0.02 18.81
N LEU A 148 -7.50 1.19 18.53
CA LEU A 148 -6.27 1.68 19.17
C LEU A 148 -6.43 1.82 20.68
N LEU A 149 -7.55 2.38 21.16
CA LEU A 149 -7.81 2.53 22.60
C LEU A 149 -7.91 1.19 23.33
N LYS A 150 -8.42 0.14 22.67
CA LYS A 150 -8.48 -1.22 23.24
C LYS A 150 -7.12 -1.89 23.31
N ASN A 151 -6.22 -1.61 22.34
CA ASN A 151 -4.88 -2.19 22.30
C ASN A 151 -3.94 -1.54 23.32
N THR A 152 -4.27 -0.37 23.87
CA THR A 152 -3.47 0.37 24.86
C THR A 152 -3.94 0.19 26.30
N ALA A 153 -5.03 -0.52 26.54
CA ALA A 153 -5.59 -0.83 27.86
C ALA A 153 -5.20 -2.23 28.33
#